data_11e68fbd1abb210b69eec1c7b4790a32
#
_entry.id   11e68fbd1abb210b69eec1c7b4790a32
#
_cell.length_a   1.000
_cell.length_b   1.000
_cell.length_c   1.000
_cell.angle_alpha   90.00
_cell.angle_beta   90.00
_cell.angle_gamma   90.00
#
_symmetry.space_group_name_H-M   'P 1'
#
loop_
_entity.id
_entity.type
_entity.pdbx_description
1 polymer ?
#
loop_
_entity_poly.entity_id
_entity_poly.type
_entity_poly.pdbx_seq_one_letter_code
_entity_poly.pdbx_strand_id
1 'polypeptide(L)'
;MIKSALAAVAAAPLFAGAAFAGPYVNVETNAGFSGSDYNAATTEAHVGYEAAAGENAAWYVQAGPAFVSVDGEDTTTELSGKAGIGVDVTERINAYGEIAFITVDGSDDNDYGVKVGVKYSF
;
A
#
# COMPACT_ATOMS: atom_id res chain seq x y z
N MET A 1 16.80 14.13 1.37
CA MET A 1 16.54 13.84 1.16
C MET A 1 15.98 13.09 0.44
N ILE A 2 15.63 12.65 0.23
CA ILE A 2 15.27 11.87 -0.34
C ILE A 2 14.37 11.76 -1.00
N LYS A 3 14.03 11.98 -1.23
CA LYS A 3 13.27 11.98 -1.76
C LYS A 3 12.80 11.08 -2.21
N SER A 4 12.68 10.43 -2.07
CA SER A 4 12.30 9.58 -2.30
C SER A 4 11.52 9.11 -2.93
N ALA A 5 11.28 9.00 -3.25
CA ALA A 5 10.70 8.62 -3.76
C ALA A 5 9.96 7.93 -4.18
N LEU A 6 9.75 7.51 -4.13
CA LEU A 6 9.09 6.91 -4.28
C LEU A 6 8.38 6.42 -5.03
N ALA A 7 8.35 6.07 -5.35
CA ALA A 7 7.96 5.55 -6.19
C ALA A 7 7.15 4.62 -6.13
N ALA A 8 6.82 4.29 -5.46
CA ALA A 8 6.02 3.52 -5.22
C ALA A 8 5.10 3.14 -6.00
N VAL A 9 4.97 2.42 -6.56
CA VAL A 9 4.10 1.98 -7.23
C VAL A 9 3.42 1.06 -6.72
N ALA A 10 2.77 1.05 -6.09
CA ALA A 10 2.01 0.23 -5.62
C ALA A 10 1.26 -0.54 -6.33
N ALA A 11 1.22 -1.57 -6.15
CA ALA A 11 0.43 -2.38 -6.70
C ALA A 11 -0.85 -2.18 -6.27
N ALA A 12 -1.67 -2.04 -6.96
CA ALA A 12 -2.92 -1.88 -6.62
C ALA A 12 -3.51 -3.07 -6.17
N PRO A 13 -4.15 -3.09 -5.28
CA PRO A 13 -4.78 -4.18 -4.82
C PRO A 13 -5.84 -4.46 -5.66
N LEU A 14 -6.13 -5.49 -5.84
CA LEU A 14 -7.00 -5.74 -6.64
C LEU A 14 -8.10 -6.18 -6.03
N PHE A 15 -9.05 -5.65 -6.03
CA PHE A 15 -10.24 -6.15 -5.52
C PHE A 15 -10.79 -7.03 -6.51
N ALA A 16 -10.09 -7.61 -7.24
CA ALA A 16 -10.63 -8.35 -8.24
C ALA A 16 -11.54 -9.33 -7.72
N GLY A 17 -12.57 -9.29 -8.07
CA GLY A 17 -13.42 -10.37 -7.83
C GLY A 17 -13.80 -10.58 -6.47
N ALA A 18 -13.68 -9.75 -5.81
CA ALA A 18 -13.83 -9.97 -4.65
C ALA A 18 -14.96 -10.26 -4.05
N ALA A 19 -15.46 -11.13 -4.18
CA ALA A 19 -16.54 -11.42 -3.44
C ALA A 19 -16.13 -11.97 -2.15
N PHE A 20 -14.94 -12.02 -1.77
CA PHE A 20 -14.63 -12.66 -0.58
C PHE A 20 -14.43 -11.73 0.52
N ALA A 21 -15.09 -11.87 1.59
CA ALA A 21 -14.78 -11.18 2.81
C ALA A 21 -13.91 -12.10 3.61
N GLY A 22 -12.94 -11.60 4.28
CA GLY A 22 -12.18 -12.44 5.18
C GLY A 22 -10.75 -11.96 5.38
N PRO A 23 -10.01 -12.69 6.19
CA PRO A 23 -8.63 -12.34 6.46
C PRO A 23 -7.72 -12.71 5.30
N TYR A 24 -6.61 -12.01 5.18
CA TYR A 24 -5.65 -12.30 4.13
C TYR A 24 -4.25 -11.93 4.60
N VAL A 25 -3.27 -12.37 3.84
CA VAL A 25 -1.88 -11.99 4.05
C VAL A 25 -1.39 -11.35 2.76
N ASN A 26 -0.67 -10.27 2.89
CA ASN A 26 -0.14 -9.56 1.75
C ASN A 26 1.35 -9.30 1.95
N VAL A 27 2.15 -9.62 0.96
CA VAL A 27 3.58 -9.33 0.99
C VAL A 27 3.90 -8.52 -0.25
N GLU A 28 4.53 -7.38 -0.08
CA GLU A 28 4.87 -6.55 -1.23
C GLU A 28 6.21 -5.89 -1.02
N THR A 29 6.88 -5.58 -2.10
CA THR A 29 8.14 -4.86 -2.06
C THR A 29 8.05 -3.69 -3.04
N ASN A 30 8.44 -2.53 -2.55
CA ASN A 30 8.48 -1.34 -3.36
C ASN A 30 9.92 -0.84 -3.36
N ALA A 31 10.48 -0.60 -4.52
CA ALA A 31 11.86 -0.15 -4.64
C ALA A 31 11.93 1.11 -5.48
N GLY A 32 12.83 1.98 -5.10
CA GLY A 32 13.05 3.22 -5.83
C GLY A 32 14.43 3.25 -6.45
N PHE A 33 14.49 3.78 -7.64
CA PHE A 33 15.72 3.89 -8.39
C PHE A 33 15.83 5.29 -8.97
N SER A 34 17.06 5.76 -9.15
CA SER A 34 17.31 6.98 -9.90
C SER A 34 18.15 6.57 -11.09
N GLY A 35 17.56 6.61 -12.25
CA GLY A 35 18.20 6.04 -13.44
C GLY A 35 18.37 4.55 -13.25
N SER A 36 19.59 4.07 -13.25
CA SER A 36 19.85 2.66 -12.98
C SER A 36 20.35 2.42 -11.57
N ASP A 37 20.39 3.46 -10.73
CA ASP A 37 20.89 3.32 -9.38
C ASP A 37 19.79 3.01 -8.40
N TYR A 38 20.02 2.00 -7.58
CA TYR A 38 19.08 1.61 -6.53
C TYR A 38 19.19 2.58 -5.37
N ASN A 39 18.08 3.09 -4.90
CA ASN A 39 18.05 4.00 -3.76
C ASN A 39 17.57 3.34 -2.48
N ALA A 40 16.46 2.71 -2.53
CA ALA A 40 15.87 2.13 -1.33
C ALA A 40 14.76 1.15 -1.69
N ALA A 41 14.46 0.27 -0.79
CA ALA A 41 13.33 -0.64 -0.95
C ALA A 41 12.65 -0.84 0.39
N THR A 42 11.35 -1.04 0.35
CA THR A 42 10.58 -1.38 1.53
C THR A 42 9.82 -2.65 1.23
N THR A 43 9.99 -3.64 2.08
CA THR A 43 9.25 -4.89 1.97
C THR A 43 8.30 -4.96 3.15
N GLU A 44 7.03 -5.12 2.88
CA GLU A 44 6.01 -5.16 3.91
C GLU A 44 5.33 -6.52 3.93
N ALA A 45 5.10 -7.04 5.10
CA ALA A 45 4.35 -8.27 5.26
C ALA A 45 3.20 -7.95 6.20
N HIS A 46 2.00 -7.96 5.66
CA HIS A 46 0.82 -7.54 6.40
C HIS A 46 -0.18 -8.67 6.55
N VAL A 47 -0.91 -8.63 7.62
CA VAL A 47 -2.13 -9.41 7.75
C VAL A 47 -3.25 -8.40 7.67
N GLY A 48 -4.33 -8.78 7.07
CA GLY A 48 -5.43 -7.85 6.85
C GLY A 48 -6.76 -8.54 6.80
N TYR A 49 -7.78 -7.71 6.62
CA TYR A 49 -9.16 -8.18 6.49
C TYR A 49 -9.84 -7.32 5.44
N GLU A 50 -10.62 -7.95 4.61
CA GLU A 50 -11.37 -7.22 3.61
C GLU A 50 -12.80 -7.69 3.59
N ALA A 51 -13.69 -6.84 3.18
CA ALA A 51 -15.11 -7.15 3.15
C ALA A 51 -15.83 -6.25 2.16
N ALA A 52 -16.97 -6.73 1.71
CA ALA A 52 -17.82 -5.92 0.86
C ALA A 52 -18.54 -4.88 1.71
N ALA A 53 -18.79 -3.73 1.11
CA ALA A 53 -19.52 -2.65 1.75
C ALA A 53 -20.69 -2.33 0.83
N GLY A 54 -21.71 -3.18 0.85
CA GLY A 54 -22.82 -3.06 -0.06
C GLY A 54 -22.52 -3.80 -1.36
N GLU A 55 -23.26 -3.48 -2.40
CA GLU A 55 -23.12 -4.22 -3.63
C GLU A 55 -22.03 -3.66 -4.54
N ASN A 56 -21.64 -2.42 -4.34
CA ASN A 56 -20.74 -1.78 -5.25
C ASN A 56 -19.45 -1.33 -4.61
N ALA A 57 -19.20 -1.71 -3.40
CA ALA A 57 -18.00 -1.22 -2.71
C ALA A 57 -17.36 -2.32 -1.89
N ALA A 58 -16.08 -2.16 -1.63
CA ALA A 58 -15.34 -3.07 -0.76
C ALA A 58 -14.30 -2.26 -0.01
N TRP A 59 -13.91 -2.73 1.15
CA TRP A 59 -12.90 -2.05 1.95
C TRP A 59 -11.91 -3.07 2.49
N TYR A 60 -10.75 -2.59 2.89
CA TYR A 60 -9.76 -3.45 3.51
C TYR A 60 -8.94 -2.66 4.52
N VAL A 61 -8.38 -3.37 5.48
CA VAL A 61 -7.40 -2.82 6.41
C VAL A 61 -6.30 -3.86 6.57
N GLN A 62 -5.08 -3.43 6.69
CA GLN A 62 -3.97 -4.35 6.87
C GLN A 62 -2.84 -3.68 7.63
N ALA A 63 -2.04 -4.46 8.32
CA ALA A 63 -0.91 -3.94 9.08
C ALA A 63 0.12 -5.04 9.28
N GLY A 64 1.34 -4.66 9.53
CA GLY A 64 2.42 -5.59 9.80
C GLY A 64 3.78 -4.93 9.71
N PRO A 65 4.83 -5.72 9.82
CA PRO A 65 6.17 -5.17 9.75
C PRO A 65 6.57 -4.71 8.36
N ALA A 66 7.41 -3.71 8.34
CA ALA A 66 7.98 -3.18 7.11
C ALA A 66 9.51 -3.19 7.28
N PHE A 67 10.20 -3.74 6.31
CA PHE A 67 11.65 -3.80 6.34
C PHE A 67 12.16 -2.78 5.34
N VAL A 68 12.80 -1.74 5.84
CA VAL A 68 13.23 -0.61 5.03
C VAL A 68 14.74 -0.72 4.83
N SER A 69 15.14 -0.83 3.58
CA SER A 69 16.53 -0.97 3.21
C SER A 69 16.91 0.23 2.34
N VAL A 70 17.89 0.98 2.76
CA VAL A 70 18.38 2.14 2.02
C VAL A 70 19.81 1.83 1.59
N ASP A 71 20.13 2.17 0.38
CA ASP A 71 21.46 1.88 -0.17
C ASP A 71 22.54 2.47 0.74
N GLY A 72 23.45 1.63 1.16
CA GLY A 72 24.54 2.07 2.03
C GLY A 72 24.23 2.09 3.50
N GLU A 73 23.04 1.69 3.90
CA GLU A 73 22.64 1.71 5.31
C GLU A 73 22.10 0.37 5.75
N ASP A 74 22.01 0.20 7.05
CA ASP A 74 21.44 -1.03 7.59
C ASP A 74 19.94 -1.05 7.41
N THR A 75 19.39 -2.22 7.25
CA THR A 75 17.95 -2.38 7.15
C THR A 75 17.30 -2.15 8.50
N THR A 76 16.22 -1.40 8.51
CA THR A 76 15.45 -1.17 9.73
C THR A 76 14.12 -1.87 9.64
N THR A 77 13.53 -2.18 10.79
CA THR A 77 12.22 -2.79 10.86
C THR A 77 11.25 -1.77 11.43
N GLU A 78 10.19 -1.49 10.69
CA GLU A 78 9.19 -0.53 11.11
C GLU A 78 7.82 -1.19 11.15
N LEU A 79 6.83 -0.48 11.62
CA LEU A 79 5.45 -0.95 11.58
C LEU A 79 4.72 -0.14 10.54
N SER A 80 3.96 -0.79 9.70
CA SER A 80 3.19 -0.08 8.69
C SER A 80 1.77 -0.61 8.63
N GLY A 81 0.91 0.17 8.03
CA GLY A 81 -0.47 -0.25 7.85
C GLY A 81 -1.14 0.54 6.75
N LYS A 82 -2.20 -0.03 6.21
CA LYS A 82 -2.95 0.57 5.13
C LYS A 82 -4.42 0.29 5.31
N ALA A 83 -5.25 1.20 4.85
CA ALA A 83 -6.69 1.00 4.82
C ALA A 83 -7.23 1.63 3.54
N GLY A 84 -8.12 0.96 2.89
CA GLY A 84 -8.62 1.46 1.62
C GLY A 84 -10.05 1.07 1.36
N ILE A 85 -10.63 1.72 0.36
CA ILE A 85 -11.97 1.46 -0.08
C ILE A 85 -12.03 1.65 -1.58
N GLY A 86 -12.80 0.79 -2.24
CA GLY A 86 -13.05 0.93 -3.67
C GLY A 86 -14.53 0.91 -3.92
N VAL A 87 -14.99 1.71 -4.85
CA VAL A 87 -16.40 1.81 -5.18
C VAL A 87 -16.56 1.72 -6.69
N ASP A 88 -17.44 0.82 -7.14
CA ASP A 88 -17.73 0.73 -8.55
C ASP A 88 -18.76 1.79 -8.89
N VAL A 89 -18.37 2.77 -9.65
CA VAL A 89 -19.26 3.83 -10.04
C VAL A 89 -20.09 3.38 -11.23
N THR A 90 -19.50 2.63 -12.13
CA THR A 90 -20.21 1.96 -13.21
C THR A 90 -19.55 0.60 -13.40
N GLU A 91 -20.03 -0.18 -14.37
CA GLU A 91 -19.41 -1.47 -14.64
C GLU A 91 -17.97 -1.37 -15.09
N ARG A 92 -17.57 -0.21 -15.55
CA ARG A 92 -16.22 -0.04 -16.08
C ARG A 92 -15.38 0.94 -15.29
N ILE A 93 -15.97 1.68 -14.36
CA ILE A 93 -15.26 2.72 -13.62
C ILE A 93 -15.28 2.39 -12.14
N ASN A 94 -14.11 2.29 -11.57
CA ASN A 94 -13.95 2.06 -10.14
C ASN A 94 -13.17 3.23 -9.55
N ALA A 95 -13.68 3.83 -8.49
CA ALA A 95 -12.97 4.88 -7.77
C ALA A 95 -12.43 4.27 -6.49
N TYR A 96 -11.22 4.61 -6.11
CA TYR A 96 -10.63 4.02 -4.93
C TYR A 96 -9.78 5.04 -4.16
N GLY A 97 -9.63 4.77 -2.88
CA GLY A 97 -8.78 5.57 -2.03
C GLY A 97 -8.09 4.70 -1.00
N GLU A 98 -6.90 5.08 -0.62
CA GLU A 98 -6.13 4.34 0.36
C GLU A 98 -5.36 5.32 1.22
N ILE A 99 -5.28 5.05 2.51
CA ILE A 99 -4.39 5.78 3.39
C ILE A 99 -3.40 4.78 3.96
N ALA A 100 -2.21 5.23 4.24
CA ALA A 100 -1.15 4.38 4.73
C ALA A 100 -0.31 5.11 5.74
N PHE A 101 0.33 4.35 6.62
CA PHE A 101 1.30 4.93 7.52
C PHE A 101 2.47 3.98 7.68
N ILE A 102 3.61 4.53 8.08
CA ILE A 102 4.76 3.74 8.45
C ILE A 102 5.48 4.51 9.56
N THR A 103 5.91 3.80 10.58
CA THR A 103 6.69 4.43 11.64
C THR A 103 8.09 4.70 11.11
N VAL A 104 8.77 5.66 11.71
CA VAL A 104 10.12 6.02 11.31
C VAL A 104 11.02 5.88 12.52
N ASP A 105 12.07 5.07 12.38
CA ASP A 105 12.98 4.81 13.47
C ASP A 105 13.64 6.10 13.93
N GLY A 106 13.63 6.32 15.23
CA GLY A 106 14.25 7.51 15.79
C GLY A 106 13.41 8.76 15.73
N SER A 107 12.16 8.64 15.29
CA SER A 107 11.29 9.79 15.17
C SER A 107 9.99 9.55 15.94
N ASP A 108 9.44 10.61 16.48
CA ASP A 108 8.15 10.51 17.13
C ASP A 108 7.02 10.62 16.13
N ASP A 109 7.31 11.01 14.91
CA ASP A 109 6.29 11.19 13.89
C ASP A 109 6.33 10.02 12.92
N ASN A 110 5.18 9.62 12.45
CA ASN A 110 5.09 8.58 11.42
C ASN A 110 4.96 9.24 10.06
N ASP A 111 5.29 8.52 9.05
CA ASP A 111 5.02 8.99 7.69
C ASP A 111 3.65 8.50 7.27
N TYR A 112 2.92 9.35 6.58
CA TYR A 112 1.58 9.04 6.12
C TYR A 112 1.50 9.25 4.61
N GLY A 113 0.69 8.45 3.98
CA GLY A 113 0.46 8.59 2.54
C GLY A 113 -1.02 8.45 2.23
N VAL A 114 -1.43 9.08 1.16
CA VAL A 114 -2.79 9.02 0.68
C VAL A 114 -2.75 8.76 -0.82
N LYS A 115 -3.59 7.85 -1.27
CA LYS A 115 -3.68 7.55 -2.68
C LYS A 115 -5.14 7.58 -3.06
N VAL A 116 -5.48 8.28 -4.14
CA VAL A 116 -6.82 8.25 -4.69
C VAL A 116 -6.70 8.08 -6.17
N GLY A 117 -7.61 7.36 -6.74
CA GLY A 117 -7.55 7.14 -8.18
C GLY A 117 -8.85 6.61 -8.73
N VAL A 118 -8.88 6.53 -10.04
CA VAL A 118 -10.00 6.02 -10.77
C VAL A 118 -9.44 5.03 -11.79
N LYS A 119 -10.07 3.88 -11.86
CA LYS A 119 -9.64 2.86 -12.79
C LYS A 119 -10.76 2.63 -13.81
N TYR A 120 -10.42 2.65 -15.08
CA TYR A 120 -11.37 2.36 -16.14
C TYR A 120 -10.98 1.02 -16.77
N SER A 121 -11.95 0.13 -16.89
CA SER A 121 -11.72 -1.19 -17.47
C SER A 121 -12.43 -1.30 -18.83
N PHE A 122 -11.75 -1.87 -19.77
CA PHE A 122 -12.30 -2.01 -21.11
C PHE A 122 -13.00 -3.32 -21.36
#